data_d344ab7b69f35df802a7fac79c98d90a
#
_entry.id   d344ab7b69f35df802a7fac79c98d90a
#
_cell.length_a   1.000
_cell.length_b   1.000
_cell.length_c   1.000
_cell.angle_alpha   90.00
_cell.angle_beta   90.00
_cell.angle_gamma   90.00
#
_symmetry.space_group_name_H-M   'P 1'
#
loop_
_entity.id
_entity.type
_entity.pdbx_description
1 polymer ?
#
loop_
_entity_poly.entity_id
_entity_poly.type
_entity_poly.pdbx_seq_one_letter_code
_entity_poly.pdbx_strand_id
1 'polypeptide(L)'
;KLNILRATNEEGEDTNNIYGVDVEDLVVKYASTSDDDSAAALRGITLKIPRGALFMILGPNGSGKSTLLRTLAGLTKKEEIKSGFAKVNEPRAFVFQNPDHQVIMPTVAHDVAFGLRRKQRRGRETWLSNEEIEEKVRKTLRMVNMLKTDLDEEDDDNDEDEDSNKKYESALNRQVSTLSGGQKQRVAIAGALVEDPRTLLLDELTTFLDEADQRSVLKAVKNVLKTSNDQRKDPRDKVTAVWVTHRLEELKEADLAAYIEDGQVVAFGGPEDVQKCISEKQANRRRMRRANRSG
;
A
#
# COMPACT_ATOMS: atom_id res chain seq x y z
N LYS A 1 -23.43 0.20 18.11
CA LYS A 1 -22.54 1.27 18.65
C LYS A 1 -21.14 0.68 18.64
N LEU A 2 -20.35 0.99 17.63
CA LEU A 2 -18.93 0.67 17.61
C LEU A 2 -18.27 1.50 18.73
N ASN A 3 -17.67 0.81 19.69
CA ASN A 3 -16.74 1.44 20.63
C ASN A 3 -15.47 1.81 19.84
N ILE A 4 -15.44 3.02 19.33
CA ILE A 4 -14.19 3.65 18.87
C ILE A 4 -13.37 3.85 20.14
N LEU A 5 -12.29 3.12 20.28
CA LEU A 5 -11.28 3.34 21.33
C LEU A 5 -10.79 4.79 21.20
N ARG A 6 -11.41 5.70 21.96
CA ARG A 6 -10.78 6.95 22.36
C ARG A 6 -9.68 6.58 23.36
N ALA A 7 -8.46 6.42 22.87
CA ALA A 7 -7.31 6.48 23.74
C ALA A 7 -7.14 7.92 24.21
N THR A 8 -7.82 8.28 25.29
CA THR A 8 -7.49 9.47 26.07
C THR A 8 -6.32 9.08 26.98
N ASN A 9 -5.10 9.41 26.57
CA ASN A 9 -4.00 9.50 27.54
C ASN A 9 -4.15 10.83 28.26
N GLU A 10 -4.19 10.75 29.60
CA GLU A 10 -4.32 11.90 30.54
C GLU A 10 -3.08 12.81 30.62
N GLU A 11 -2.09 12.61 29.76
CA GLU A 11 -0.93 13.48 29.63
C GLU A 11 -0.99 14.13 28.25
N GLY A 12 -1.09 15.46 28.19
CA GLY A 12 -1.31 16.29 27.02
C GLY A 12 -0.25 16.19 25.91
N GLU A 13 0.18 15.00 25.55
CA GLU A 13 0.96 14.70 24.36
C GLU A 13 0.05 14.79 23.11
N ASP A 14 0.55 15.49 22.12
CA ASP A 14 -0.07 15.75 20.84
C ASP A 14 -0.47 14.41 20.18
N THR A 15 -1.71 13.96 20.42
CA THR A 15 -2.26 12.69 19.91
C THR A 15 -2.23 12.60 18.38
N ASN A 16 -1.95 13.70 17.68
CA ASN A 16 -1.74 13.79 16.24
C ASN A 16 -0.49 13.05 15.74
N ASN A 17 0.39 12.59 16.63
CA ASN A 17 1.71 12.08 16.24
C ASN A 17 1.81 10.55 16.15
N ILE A 18 0.78 9.80 16.54
CA ILE A 18 0.79 8.32 16.53
C ILE A 18 0.19 7.71 15.27
N TYR A 19 -0.57 8.46 14.49
CA TYR A 19 -1.22 7.96 13.28
C TYR A 19 -0.41 8.26 12.02
N GLY A 20 -0.27 7.25 11.15
CA GLY A 20 0.29 7.40 9.81
C GLY A 20 -0.74 7.91 8.81
N VAL A 21 -2.02 7.56 9.05
CA VAL A 21 -3.17 8.05 8.30
C VAL A 21 -4.27 8.42 9.28
N ASP A 22 -4.85 9.61 9.12
CA ASP A 22 -5.98 10.13 9.89
C ASP A 22 -7.04 10.67 8.96
N VAL A 23 -8.21 10.06 8.96
CA VAL A 23 -9.36 10.41 8.14
C VAL A 23 -10.56 10.64 9.06
N GLU A 24 -11.23 11.78 8.92
CA GLU A 24 -12.38 12.13 9.74
C GLU A 24 -13.52 12.69 8.89
N ASP A 25 -14.68 12.07 9.01
CA ASP A 25 -15.95 12.42 8.34
C ASP A 25 -15.82 12.71 6.83
N LEU A 26 -14.95 11.98 6.15
CA LEU A 26 -14.62 12.21 4.75
C LEU A 26 -15.79 11.84 3.84
N VAL A 27 -16.30 12.83 3.12
CA VAL A 27 -17.32 12.69 2.08
C VAL A 27 -16.74 13.09 0.72
N VAL A 28 -16.80 12.16 -0.25
CA VAL A 28 -16.34 12.40 -1.62
C VAL A 28 -17.44 12.11 -2.60
N LYS A 29 -17.70 13.07 -3.52
CA LYS A 29 -18.73 12.99 -4.56
C LYS A 29 -18.16 13.47 -5.88
N TYR A 30 -18.25 12.64 -6.92
CA TYR A 30 -17.80 13.00 -8.26
C TYR A 30 -18.84 13.88 -8.98
N ALA A 31 -18.38 14.84 -9.81
CA ALA A 31 -19.20 15.82 -10.48
C ALA A 31 -20.25 15.24 -11.46
N SER A 32 -20.10 13.99 -11.88
CA SER A 32 -21.03 13.29 -12.78
C SER A 32 -22.22 12.65 -12.09
N THR A 33 -22.31 12.74 -10.77
CA THR A 33 -23.39 12.14 -9.99
C THR A 33 -24.48 13.19 -9.67
N SER A 34 -25.75 12.74 -9.62
CA SER A 34 -26.91 13.58 -9.26
C SER A 34 -26.71 14.33 -7.94
N ASP A 35 -27.49 15.38 -7.68
CA ASP A 35 -27.42 16.16 -6.43
C ASP A 35 -27.83 15.39 -5.17
N ASP A 36 -28.23 14.13 -5.32
CA ASP A 36 -28.58 13.24 -4.22
C ASP A 36 -27.32 12.80 -3.45
N ASP A 37 -27.31 12.96 -2.12
CA ASP A 37 -26.23 12.51 -1.22
C ASP A 37 -26.02 10.99 -1.26
N SER A 38 -27.03 10.23 -1.70
CA SER A 38 -26.90 8.78 -1.94
C SER A 38 -25.89 8.43 -3.03
N ALA A 39 -25.53 9.38 -3.90
CA ALA A 39 -24.57 9.23 -4.97
C ALA A 39 -23.11 9.50 -4.57
N ALA A 40 -22.83 9.81 -3.29
CA ALA A 40 -21.45 9.99 -2.81
C ALA A 40 -20.70 8.65 -2.79
N ALA A 41 -19.46 8.69 -3.32
CA ALA A 41 -18.57 7.54 -3.33
C ALA A 41 -18.01 7.20 -1.93
N LEU A 42 -17.83 8.22 -1.08
CA LEU A 42 -17.51 8.09 0.34
C LEU A 42 -18.52 8.90 1.14
N ARG A 43 -19.02 8.30 2.23
CA ARG A 43 -20.15 8.84 3.02
C ARG A 43 -19.77 8.94 4.50
N GLY A 44 -18.87 9.86 4.86
CA GLY A 44 -18.45 10.05 6.23
C GLY A 44 -17.48 8.96 6.73
N ILE A 45 -16.43 8.70 5.94
CA ILE A 45 -15.37 7.76 6.34
C ILE A 45 -14.56 8.36 7.48
N THR A 46 -14.45 7.61 8.58
CA THR A 46 -13.54 7.92 9.69
C THR A 46 -12.64 6.71 9.95
N LEU A 47 -11.32 6.91 9.83
CA LEU A 47 -10.28 5.88 9.98
C LEU A 47 -9.02 6.48 10.60
N LYS A 48 -8.45 5.80 11.60
CA LYS A 48 -7.17 6.16 12.22
C LYS A 48 -6.22 4.97 12.16
N ILE A 49 -5.18 5.08 11.36
CA ILE A 49 -4.23 3.98 11.09
C ILE A 49 -2.92 4.31 11.80
N PRO A 50 -2.46 3.46 12.73
CA PRO A 50 -1.19 3.64 13.43
C PRO A 50 0.01 3.67 12.47
N ARG A 51 1.05 4.39 12.84
CA ARG A 51 2.32 4.37 12.12
C ARG A 51 2.96 2.98 12.17
N GLY A 52 3.56 2.59 11.07
CA GLY A 52 4.25 1.30 10.97
C GLY A 52 3.36 0.11 10.67
N ALA A 53 2.04 0.28 10.64
CA ALA A 53 1.10 -0.81 10.40
C ALA A 53 0.93 -1.15 8.92
N LEU A 54 0.69 -2.43 8.64
CA LEU A 54 0.07 -2.92 7.41
C LEU A 54 -1.45 -2.91 7.59
N PHE A 55 -2.11 -1.96 6.97
CA PHE A 55 -3.55 -1.79 7.03
C PHE A 55 -4.21 -2.26 5.74
N MET A 56 -5.20 -3.15 5.85
CA MET A 56 -5.94 -3.63 4.67
C MET A 56 -7.35 -3.06 4.59
N ILE A 57 -7.75 -2.66 3.38
CA ILE A 57 -9.10 -2.19 3.07
C ILE A 57 -9.76 -3.21 2.16
N LEU A 58 -10.85 -3.82 2.65
CA LEU A 58 -11.66 -4.78 1.92
C LEU A 58 -13.06 -4.22 1.65
N GLY A 59 -13.76 -4.83 0.70
CA GLY A 59 -15.14 -4.48 0.38
C GLY A 59 -15.50 -4.87 -1.06
N PRO A 60 -16.80 -4.86 -1.43
CA PRO A 60 -17.24 -5.17 -2.78
C PRO A 60 -16.77 -4.11 -3.79
N ASN A 61 -16.86 -4.46 -5.08
CA ASN A 61 -16.58 -3.49 -6.15
C ASN A 61 -17.58 -2.32 -6.05
N GLY A 62 -17.09 -1.10 -6.28
CA GLY A 62 -17.89 0.12 -6.15
C GLY A 62 -18.12 0.61 -4.71
N SER A 63 -17.58 -0.04 -3.68
CA SER A 63 -17.77 0.37 -2.28
C SER A 63 -17.00 1.63 -1.85
N GLY A 64 -16.16 2.22 -2.72
CA GLY A 64 -15.39 3.42 -2.42
C GLY A 64 -13.91 3.20 -2.06
N LYS A 65 -13.40 1.95 -2.05
CA LYS A 65 -11.99 1.64 -1.68
C LYS A 65 -10.96 2.42 -2.48
N SER A 66 -11.03 2.35 -3.82
CA SER A 66 -10.09 3.06 -4.69
C SER A 66 -10.28 4.57 -4.62
N THR A 67 -11.51 5.06 -4.34
CA THR A 67 -11.77 6.48 -4.08
C THR A 67 -11.05 6.93 -2.81
N LEU A 68 -11.18 6.17 -1.71
CA LEU A 68 -10.46 6.45 -0.47
C LEU A 68 -8.94 6.45 -0.70
N LEU A 69 -8.41 5.42 -1.35
CA LEU A 69 -6.97 5.33 -1.61
C LEU A 69 -6.45 6.48 -2.48
N ARG A 70 -7.20 6.88 -3.52
CA ARG A 70 -6.86 8.07 -4.35
C ARG A 70 -6.93 9.36 -3.57
N THR A 71 -7.89 9.50 -2.65
CA THR A 71 -7.99 10.68 -1.78
C THR A 71 -6.78 10.76 -0.85
N LEU A 72 -6.37 9.63 -0.24
CA LEU A 72 -5.14 9.55 0.56
C LEU A 72 -3.90 9.87 -0.29
N ALA A 73 -3.89 9.49 -1.56
CA ALA A 73 -2.82 9.84 -2.50
C ALA A 73 -2.83 11.32 -2.92
N GLY A 74 -3.86 12.09 -2.58
CA GLY A 74 -4.04 13.49 -3.03
C GLY A 74 -4.37 13.59 -4.52
N LEU A 75 -4.93 12.54 -5.09
CA LEU A 75 -5.34 12.48 -6.51
C LEU A 75 -6.80 12.89 -6.73
N THR A 76 -7.58 13.01 -5.65
CA THR A 76 -8.97 13.52 -5.68
C THR A 76 -8.96 15.05 -5.74
N LYS A 77 -9.78 15.63 -6.59
CA LYS A 77 -9.89 17.09 -6.72
C LYS A 77 -10.55 17.67 -5.48
N LYS A 78 -10.18 18.90 -5.12
CA LYS A 78 -10.74 19.57 -3.93
C LYS A 78 -12.26 19.74 -4.02
N GLU A 79 -12.78 19.99 -5.21
CA GLU A 79 -14.22 20.17 -5.47
C GLU A 79 -15.03 18.88 -5.26
N GLU A 80 -14.36 17.73 -5.34
CA GLU A 80 -14.97 16.40 -5.13
C GLU A 80 -15.06 16.06 -3.62
N ILE A 81 -14.24 16.70 -2.78
CA ILE A 81 -14.29 16.53 -1.31
C ILE A 81 -15.33 17.48 -0.77
N LYS A 82 -16.44 16.94 -0.25
CA LYS A 82 -17.58 17.74 0.23
C LYS A 82 -17.49 18.11 1.70
N SER A 83 -16.93 17.19 2.52
CA SER A 83 -16.71 17.43 3.95
C SER A 83 -15.61 16.51 4.49
N GLY A 84 -15.18 16.80 5.72
CA GLY A 84 -14.15 16.04 6.41
C GLY A 84 -12.74 16.33 5.92
N PHE A 85 -11.80 15.54 6.39
CA PHE A 85 -10.40 15.62 5.96
C PHE A 85 -9.74 14.25 5.88
N ALA A 86 -8.64 14.18 5.14
CA ALA A 86 -7.74 13.05 5.11
C ALA A 86 -6.29 13.54 5.21
N LYS A 87 -5.60 13.14 6.28
CA LYS A 87 -4.20 13.47 6.54
C LYS A 87 -3.37 12.20 6.44
N VAL A 88 -2.23 12.28 5.77
CA VAL A 88 -1.30 11.18 5.54
C VAL A 88 0.09 11.62 5.93
N ASN A 89 0.88 10.71 6.47
CA ASN A 89 2.27 10.98 6.77
C ASN A 89 3.10 11.07 5.49
N GLU A 90 3.69 12.23 5.25
CA GLU A 90 4.51 12.50 4.06
C GLU A 90 5.99 12.14 4.29
N PRO A 91 6.74 11.76 3.24
CA PRO A 91 6.31 11.56 1.85
C PRO A 91 5.45 10.31 1.67
N ARG A 92 4.54 10.36 0.70
CA ARG A 92 3.70 9.22 0.33
C ARG A 92 4.03 8.72 -1.07
N ALA A 93 3.89 7.41 -1.28
CA ALA A 93 4.01 6.79 -2.60
C ALA A 93 2.78 5.94 -2.91
N PHE A 94 2.44 5.85 -4.19
CA PHE A 94 1.28 5.11 -4.69
C PHE A 94 1.76 4.02 -5.67
N VAL A 95 1.27 2.79 -5.51
CA VAL A 95 1.51 1.68 -6.42
C VAL A 95 0.19 1.25 -7.03
N PHE A 96 0.11 1.29 -8.36
CA PHE A 96 -1.09 0.98 -9.11
C PHE A 96 -1.33 -0.54 -9.24
N GLN A 97 -2.59 -0.92 -9.42
CA GLN A 97 -3.03 -2.28 -9.65
C GLN A 97 -2.32 -2.94 -10.84
N ASN A 98 -2.20 -2.22 -11.96
CA ASN A 98 -1.48 -2.68 -13.14
C ASN A 98 -0.08 -2.05 -13.17
N PRO A 99 0.99 -2.86 -12.98
CA PRO A 99 2.36 -2.35 -13.00
C PRO A 99 2.77 -1.74 -14.34
N ASP A 100 2.18 -2.15 -15.46
CA ASP A 100 2.49 -1.60 -16.78
C ASP A 100 2.09 -0.12 -16.91
N HIS A 101 1.17 0.37 -16.08
CA HIS A 101 0.83 1.81 -16.01
C HIS A 101 1.86 2.64 -15.23
N GLN A 102 2.77 1.98 -14.50
CA GLN A 102 3.76 2.64 -13.65
C GLN A 102 5.15 2.58 -14.24
N VAL A 103 5.44 1.56 -15.06
CA VAL A 103 6.73 1.41 -15.76
C VAL A 103 6.94 2.54 -16.76
N ILE A 104 8.06 3.25 -16.63
CA ILE A 104 8.41 4.43 -17.43
C ILE A 104 9.69 4.17 -18.23
N MET A 105 10.63 3.41 -17.66
CA MET A 105 11.95 3.18 -18.21
C MET A 105 12.15 1.74 -18.68
N PRO A 106 13.02 1.50 -19.67
CA PRO A 106 13.16 0.18 -20.27
C PRO A 106 13.83 -0.85 -19.35
N THR A 107 14.71 -0.43 -18.45
CA THR A 107 15.46 -1.34 -17.55
C THR A 107 15.07 -1.14 -16.09
N VAL A 108 15.24 -2.19 -15.30
CA VAL A 108 14.91 -2.22 -13.86
C VAL A 108 15.62 -1.09 -13.11
N ALA A 109 16.91 -0.93 -13.29
CA ALA A 109 17.68 0.12 -12.59
C ALA A 109 17.20 1.53 -12.95
N HIS A 110 16.94 1.78 -14.22
CA HIS A 110 16.50 3.11 -14.67
C HIS A 110 15.07 3.41 -14.21
N ASP A 111 14.20 2.40 -14.18
CA ASP A 111 12.82 2.58 -13.76
C ASP A 111 12.74 2.87 -12.26
N VAL A 112 13.44 2.09 -11.43
CA VAL A 112 13.51 2.34 -9.98
C VAL A 112 14.16 3.68 -9.67
N ALA A 113 15.25 4.06 -10.36
CA ALA A 113 15.94 5.34 -10.14
C ALA A 113 15.14 6.58 -10.63
N PHE A 114 14.08 6.39 -11.41
CA PHE A 114 13.38 7.48 -12.10
C PHE A 114 12.90 8.58 -11.15
N GLY A 115 12.30 8.20 -10.01
CA GLY A 115 11.78 9.13 -9.01
C GLY A 115 12.86 10.06 -8.46
N LEU A 116 14.04 9.51 -8.10
CA LEU A 116 15.19 10.28 -7.59
C LEU A 116 15.71 11.28 -8.62
N ARG A 117 15.93 10.83 -9.86
CA ARG A 117 16.41 11.68 -10.95
C ARG A 117 15.44 12.80 -11.29
N ARG A 118 14.13 12.56 -11.17
CA ARG A 118 13.09 13.58 -11.39
C ARG A 118 13.11 14.67 -10.32
N LYS A 119 13.32 14.31 -9.05
CA LYS A 119 13.41 15.26 -7.93
C LYS A 119 14.62 16.18 -8.10
N GLN A 120 15.76 15.63 -8.46
CA GLN A 120 16.99 16.40 -8.76
C GLN A 120 16.77 17.41 -9.88
N ARG A 121 16.19 17.00 -11.02
CA ARG A 121 15.90 17.91 -12.16
C ARG A 121 14.98 19.08 -11.80
N ARG A 122 14.12 18.91 -10.76
CA ARG A 122 13.22 19.96 -10.27
C ARG A 122 13.84 20.84 -9.19
N GLY A 123 15.12 20.63 -8.83
CA GLY A 123 15.80 21.39 -7.79
C GLY A 123 15.20 21.26 -6.39
N ARG A 124 14.50 20.16 -6.12
CA ARG A 124 13.78 19.95 -4.85
C ARG A 124 14.62 19.23 -3.79
N GLU A 125 15.72 18.62 -4.20
CA GLU A 125 16.64 17.88 -3.30
C GLU A 125 18.10 18.17 -3.67
N THR A 126 19.00 17.92 -2.73
CA THR A 126 20.44 17.90 -2.98
C THR A 126 20.75 16.87 -4.06
N TRP A 127 21.72 17.20 -4.91
CA TRP A 127 22.18 16.31 -5.96
C TRP A 127 22.81 15.07 -5.33
N LEU A 128 22.21 13.90 -5.57
CA LEU A 128 22.82 12.61 -5.24
C LEU A 128 23.82 12.25 -6.32
N SER A 129 24.94 11.65 -5.93
CA SER A 129 25.88 11.08 -6.87
C SER A 129 25.29 9.86 -7.58
N ASN A 130 25.90 9.40 -8.67
CA ASN A 130 25.43 8.19 -9.34
C ASN A 130 25.58 6.97 -8.42
N GLU A 131 26.64 6.93 -7.61
CA GLU A 131 26.90 5.89 -6.62
C GLU A 131 25.82 5.85 -5.53
N GLU A 132 25.40 7.00 -5.01
CA GLU A 132 24.33 7.10 -4.02
C GLU A 132 22.97 6.67 -4.59
N ILE A 133 22.69 7.01 -5.86
CA ILE A 133 21.47 6.54 -6.55
C ILE A 133 21.52 5.03 -6.71
N GLU A 134 22.64 4.48 -7.15
CA GLU A 134 22.80 3.05 -7.35
C GLU A 134 22.66 2.28 -6.03
N GLU A 135 23.25 2.77 -4.95
CA GLU A 135 23.11 2.18 -3.62
C GLU A 135 21.64 2.15 -3.15
N LYS A 136 20.91 3.26 -3.34
CA LYS A 136 19.47 3.32 -3.02
C LYS A 136 18.67 2.33 -3.87
N VAL A 137 18.93 2.23 -5.16
CA VAL A 137 18.29 1.26 -6.06
C VAL A 137 18.60 -0.16 -5.62
N ARG A 138 19.85 -0.47 -5.32
CA ARG A 138 20.30 -1.77 -4.82
C ARG A 138 19.58 -2.15 -3.53
N LYS A 139 19.53 -1.23 -2.57
CA LYS A 139 18.84 -1.41 -1.29
C LYS A 139 17.34 -1.72 -1.49
N THR A 140 16.64 -0.94 -2.30
CA THR A 140 15.20 -1.14 -2.51
C THR A 140 14.89 -2.44 -3.26
N LEU A 141 15.71 -2.83 -4.24
CA LEU A 141 15.53 -4.09 -4.97
C LEU A 141 15.76 -5.32 -4.08
N ARG A 142 16.68 -5.25 -3.11
CA ARG A 142 16.84 -6.30 -2.08
C ARG A 142 15.59 -6.38 -1.20
N MET A 143 15.07 -5.26 -0.73
CA MET A 143 13.87 -5.23 0.13
C MET A 143 12.65 -5.90 -0.52
N VAL A 144 12.51 -5.79 -1.84
CA VAL A 144 11.41 -6.43 -2.61
C VAL A 144 11.77 -7.82 -3.16
N ASN A 145 12.85 -8.42 -2.71
CA ASN A 145 13.33 -9.75 -3.15
C ASN A 145 13.53 -9.85 -4.68
N MET A 146 14.00 -8.78 -5.30
CA MET A 146 14.41 -8.79 -6.71
C MET A 146 15.89 -9.10 -6.89
N LEU A 147 16.65 -8.95 -5.82
CA LEU A 147 18.06 -9.35 -5.69
C LEU A 147 18.11 -10.32 -4.51
N LYS A 148 18.76 -11.47 -4.67
CA LYS A 148 19.03 -12.37 -3.56
C LYS A 148 20.03 -11.70 -2.61
N THR A 149 19.87 -11.91 -1.31
CA THR A 149 20.88 -11.59 -0.31
C THR A 149 21.77 -12.82 -0.13
N ASP A 150 23.03 -12.61 0.16
CA ASP A 150 24.00 -13.70 0.49
C ASP A 150 23.58 -14.48 1.76
N LEU A 151 22.52 -14.02 2.44
CA LEU A 151 21.90 -14.67 3.62
C LEU A 151 20.77 -15.66 3.26
N ASP A 152 20.35 -15.74 1.99
CA ASP A 152 19.26 -16.61 1.53
C ASP A 152 19.77 -17.99 1.00
N GLU A 153 21.07 -18.21 0.99
CA GLU A 153 21.70 -19.49 0.69
C GLU A 153 22.21 -20.14 1.99
N GLU A 154 21.36 -20.94 2.63
CA GLU A 154 21.81 -21.99 3.55
C GLU A 154 22.44 -23.12 2.72
N ASP A 155 23.51 -22.86 1.98
CA ASP A 155 24.40 -23.90 1.50
C ASP A 155 25.65 -23.27 0.84
N ASP A 156 26.79 -23.69 1.37
CA ASP A 156 28.18 -23.52 0.93
C ASP A 156 28.89 -22.19 1.20
N ASP A 157 29.77 -22.31 2.20
CA ASP A 157 30.89 -21.43 2.51
C ASP A 157 31.81 -21.21 1.29
N ASN A 158 32.28 -19.98 1.14
CA ASN A 158 33.42 -19.54 0.35
C ASN A 158 33.22 -19.22 -1.12
N ASP A 159 32.41 -18.20 -1.46
CA ASP A 159 32.70 -17.45 -2.68
C ASP A 159 32.20 -16.00 -2.57
N GLU A 160 33.03 -15.11 -2.01
CA GLU A 160 32.98 -13.66 -2.24
C GLU A 160 33.38 -13.42 -3.70
N ASP A 161 32.50 -13.74 -4.68
CA ASP A 161 32.94 -13.90 -6.03
C ASP A 161 32.30 -12.96 -7.04
N GLU A 162 33.08 -12.65 -8.05
CA GLU A 162 32.73 -11.94 -9.28
C GLU A 162 31.38 -12.36 -9.88
N ASP A 163 30.87 -13.55 -9.53
CA ASP A 163 29.61 -14.10 -10.00
C ASP A 163 28.37 -13.45 -9.35
N SER A 164 28.46 -13.08 -8.07
CA SER A 164 27.40 -12.33 -7.37
C SER A 164 27.21 -10.92 -7.96
N ASN A 165 28.32 -10.27 -8.31
CA ASN A 165 28.31 -8.97 -8.97
C ASN A 165 27.76 -9.06 -10.40
N LYS A 166 28.09 -10.10 -11.16
CA LYS A 166 27.54 -10.34 -12.51
C LYS A 166 26.04 -10.62 -12.48
N LYS A 167 25.55 -11.44 -11.53
CA LYS A 167 24.11 -11.68 -11.33
C LYS A 167 23.37 -10.39 -11.00
N TYR A 168 23.97 -9.56 -10.17
CA TYR A 168 23.43 -8.27 -9.78
C TYR A 168 23.32 -7.32 -10.98
N GLU A 169 24.42 -7.12 -11.71
CA GLU A 169 24.46 -6.30 -12.93
C GLU A 169 23.44 -6.80 -13.98
N SER A 170 23.31 -8.11 -14.15
CA SER A 170 22.31 -8.71 -15.01
C SER A 170 20.87 -8.34 -14.58
N ALA A 171 20.57 -8.39 -13.27
CA ALA A 171 19.26 -8.03 -12.75
C ALA A 171 18.93 -6.54 -12.93
N LEU A 172 19.90 -5.64 -12.73
CA LEU A 172 19.75 -4.20 -12.93
C LEU A 172 19.46 -3.82 -14.37
N ASN A 173 20.19 -4.45 -15.29
CA ASN A 173 20.12 -4.17 -16.74
C ASN A 173 18.98 -4.94 -17.43
N ARG A 174 18.26 -5.79 -16.69
CA ARG A 174 17.15 -6.56 -17.25
C ARG A 174 16.04 -5.64 -17.74
N GLN A 175 15.52 -5.93 -18.94
CA GLN A 175 14.40 -5.18 -19.49
C GLN A 175 13.11 -5.46 -18.70
N VAL A 176 12.39 -4.41 -18.31
CA VAL A 176 11.14 -4.54 -17.54
C VAL A 176 10.08 -5.30 -18.34
N SER A 177 10.08 -5.17 -19.68
CA SER A 177 9.16 -5.91 -20.56
C SER A 177 9.30 -7.42 -20.48
N THR A 178 10.46 -7.96 -20.06
CA THR A 178 10.74 -9.40 -19.95
C THR A 178 10.40 -9.99 -18.59
N LEU A 179 9.92 -9.16 -17.65
CA LEU A 179 9.58 -9.59 -16.29
C LEU A 179 8.19 -10.24 -16.24
N SER A 180 7.99 -11.20 -15.30
CA SER A 180 6.66 -11.69 -14.95
C SER A 180 5.82 -10.55 -14.31
N GLY A 181 4.50 -10.72 -14.25
CA GLY A 181 3.61 -9.77 -13.60
C GLY A 181 4.02 -9.47 -12.16
N GLY A 182 4.36 -10.50 -11.38
CA GLY A 182 4.83 -10.34 -10.00
C GLY A 182 6.19 -9.68 -9.90
N GLN A 183 7.10 -9.94 -10.82
CA GLN A 183 8.39 -9.25 -10.90
C GLN A 183 8.20 -7.76 -11.22
N LYS A 184 7.35 -7.43 -12.21
CA LYS A 184 6.99 -6.03 -12.53
C LYS A 184 6.39 -5.32 -11.34
N GLN A 185 5.50 -5.99 -10.60
CA GLN A 185 4.87 -5.41 -9.40
C GLN A 185 5.90 -5.11 -8.32
N ARG A 186 6.88 -6.00 -8.11
CA ARG A 186 7.97 -5.76 -7.17
C ARG A 186 8.89 -4.63 -7.61
N VAL A 187 9.16 -4.47 -8.90
CA VAL A 187 9.89 -3.32 -9.45
C VAL A 187 9.11 -2.02 -9.22
N ALA A 188 7.79 -2.02 -9.43
CA ALA A 188 6.94 -0.86 -9.15
C ALA A 188 6.97 -0.48 -7.66
N ILE A 189 6.94 -1.47 -6.75
CA ILE A 189 7.10 -1.24 -5.30
C ILE A 189 8.49 -0.65 -5.01
N ALA A 190 9.57 -1.18 -5.60
CA ALA A 190 10.93 -0.64 -5.43
C ALA A 190 11.03 0.81 -5.90
N GLY A 191 10.43 1.14 -7.05
CA GLY A 191 10.37 2.52 -7.58
C GLY A 191 9.59 3.48 -6.66
N ALA A 192 8.58 2.98 -5.95
CA ALA A 192 7.86 3.74 -4.93
C ALA A 192 8.71 3.94 -3.66
N LEU A 193 9.51 2.95 -3.27
CA LEU A 193 10.32 2.95 -2.06
C LEU A 193 11.59 3.79 -2.16
N VAL A 194 12.17 3.89 -3.35
CA VAL A 194 13.45 4.59 -3.54
C VAL A 194 13.41 6.06 -3.11
N GLU A 195 12.21 6.65 -3.11
CA GLU A 195 11.94 8.02 -2.65
C GLU A 195 11.78 8.14 -1.13
N ASP A 196 11.99 7.05 -0.38
CA ASP A 196 11.92 6.96 1.08
C ASP A 196 10.57 7.41 1.67
N PRO A 197 9.44 6.83 1.22
CA PRO A 197 8.12 7.23 1.70
C PRO A 197 7.89 6.85 3.16
N ARG A 198 7.00 7.61 3.83
CA ARG A 198 6.43 7.26 5.13
C ARG A 198 5.06 6.61 5.01
N THR A 199 4.41 6.75 3.87
CA THR A 199 3.14 6.07 3.59
C THR A 199 3.17 5.42 2.22
N LEU A 200 2.88 4.12 2.16
CA LEU A 200 2.69 3.34 0.94
C LEU A 200 1.19 3.11 0.71
N LEU A 201 0.70 3.51 -0.44
CA LEU A 201 -0.68 3.32 -0.86
C LEU A 201 -0.69 2.30 -1.99
N LEU A 202 -1.30 1.13 -1.75
CA LEU A 202 -1.18 -0.06 -2.59
C LEU A 202 -2.58 -0.46 -3.10
N ASP A 203 -2.80 -0.35 -4.42
CA ASP A 203 -4.11 -0.61 -5.04
C ASP A 203 -4.13 -1.99 -5.70
N GLU A 204 -4.78 -2.96 -5.06
CA GLU A 204 -5.06 -4.32 -5.58
C GLU A 204 -3.87 -5.03 -6.27
N LEU A 205 -2.68 -5.01 -5.67
CA LEU A 205 -1.41 -5.44 -6.30
C LEU A 205 -1.38 -6.88 -6.79
N THR A 206 -2.25 -7.74 -6.30
CA THR A 206 -2.22 -9.20 -6.54
C THR A 206 -3.32 -9.69 -7.46
N THR A 207 -4.19 -8.80 -7.96
CA THR A 207 -5.43 -9.16 -8.67
C THR A 207 -5.19 -9.98 -9.93
N PHE A 208 -4.14 -9.69 -10.69
CA PHE A 208 -3.83 -10.34 -11.97
C PHE A 208 -2.63 -11.31 -11.90
N LEU A 209 -2.23 -11.70 -10.68
CA LEU A 209 -1.07 -12.54 -10.45
C LEU A 209 -1.49 -13.99 -10.15
N ASP A 210 -0.64 -14.94 -10.50
CA ASP A 210 -0.77 -16.32 -10.01
C ASP A 210 -0.46 -16.40 -8.51
N GLU A 211 -0.77 -17.54 -7.88
CA GLU A 211 -0.60 -17.70 -6.43
C GLU A 211 0.86 -17.54 -5.96
N ALA A 212 1.85 -17.95 -6.76
CA ALA A 212 3.26 -17.86 -6.40
C ALA A 212 3.70 -16.38 -6.40
N ASP A 213 3.35 -15.65 -7.46
CA ASP A 213 3.63 -14.22 -7.57
C ASP A 213 2.87 -13.41 -6.50
N GLN A 214 1.59 -13.76 -6.18
CA GLN A 214 0.83 -13.13 -5.10
C GLN A 214 1.55 -13.25 -3.75
N ARG A 215 1.96 -14.47 -3.37
CA ARG A 215 2.72 -14.71 -2.14
C ARG A 215 4.04 -13.94 -2.13
N SER A 216 4.71 -13.88 -3.27
CA SER A 216 5.98 -13.17 -3.42
C SER A 216 5.82 -11.65 -3.23
N VAL A 217 4.79 -11.04 -3.82
CA VAL A 217 4.49 -9.60 -3.67
C VAL A 217 4.11 -9.28 -2.23
N LEU A 218 3.25 -10.09 -1.60
CA LEU A 218 2.86 -9.90 -0.22
C LEU A 218 4.06 -10.01 0.74
N LYS A 219 4.92 -11.02 0.55
CA LYS A 219 6.17 -11.17 1.30
C LYS A 219 7.09 -9.95 1.11
N ALA A 220 7.19 -9.43 -0.11
CA ALA A 220 7.98 -8.25 -0.40
C ALA A 220 7.49 -7.02 0.39
N VAL A 221 6.19 -6.74 0.39
CA VAL A 221 5.62 -5.61 1.16
C VAL A 221 5.87 -5.77 2.66
N LYS A 222 5.67 -6.97 3.22
CA LYS A 222 5.97 -7.25 4.63
C LYS A 222 7.45 -7.05 4.97
N ASN A 223 8.33 -7.55 4.10
CA ASN A 223 9.78 -7.37 4.27
C ASN A 223 10.17 -5.88 4.25
N VAL A 224 9.58 -5.12 3.32
CA VAL A 224 9.74 -3.65 3.26
C VAL A 224 9.35 -3.00 4.58
N LEU A 225 8.16 -3.29 5.10
CA LEU A 225 7.69 -2.70 6.34
C LEU A 225 8.60 -3.08 7.52
N LYS A 226 8.96 -4.36 7.65
CA LYS A 226 9.86 -4.83 8.69
C LYS A 226 11.22 -4.13 8.59
N THR A 227 11.91 -4.24 7.46
CA THR A 227 13.26 -3.69 7.29
C THR A 227 13.29 -2.17 7.44
N SER A 228 12.31 -1.46 6.86
CA SER A 228 12.23 0.00 6.99
C SER A 228 11.95 0.43 8.42
N ASN A 229 11.05 -0.25 9.11
CA ASN A 229 10.65 0.13 10.46
C ASN A 229 11.69 -0.26 11.52
N ASP A 230 12.44 -1.34 11.32
CA ASP A 230 13.55 -1.73 12.20
C ASP A 230 14.73 -0.75 12.07
N GLN A 231 14.97 -0.18 10.91
CA GLN A 231 16.03 0.82 10.68
C GLN A 231 15.67 2.22 11.19
N ARG A 232 14.39 2.53 11.39
CA ARG A 232 13.89 3.84 11.80
C ARG A 232 13.72 3.88 13.31
N LYS A 233 14.62 4.62 13.99
CA LYS A 233 14.61 4.74 15.46
C LYS A 233 13.42 5.56 15.96
N ASP A 234 13.02 6.60 15.23
CA ASP A 234 11.89 7.45 15.58
C ASP A 234 10.57 6.78 15.12
N PRO A 235 9.64 6.49 16.03
CA PRO A 235 8.32 5.97 15.67
C PRO A 235 7.57 6.84 14.64
N ARG A 236 7.86 8.14 14.61
CA ARG A 236 7.26 9.09 13.65
C ARG A 236 7.66 8.85 12.22
N ASP A 237 8.80 8.22 11.99
CA ASP A 237 9.35 7.95 10.67
C ASP A 237 8.93 6.58 10.11
N LYS A 238 8.29 5.74 10.92
CA LYS A 238 7.86 4.41 10.48
C LYS A 238 6.98 4.45 9.24
N VAL A 239 7.23 3.51 8.33
CA VAL A 239 6.45 3.33 7.10
C VAL A 239 5.12 2.66 7.44
N THR A 240 4.03 3.29 7.01
CA THR A 240 2.68 2.73 7.10
C THR A 240 2.24 2.30 5.70
N ALA A 241 1.71 1.10 5.54
CA ALA A 241 1.14 0.64 4.28
C ALA A 241 -0.39 0.56 4.37
N VAL A 242 -1.08 1.13 3.38
CA VAL A 242 -2.52 0.99 3.19
C VAL A 242 -2.72 0.18 1.91
N TRP A 243 -3.22 -1.03 2.04
CA TRP A 243 -3.41 -1.98 0.94
C TRP A 243 -4.89 -2.24 0.69
N VAL A 244 -5.37 -1.84 -0.48
CA VAL A 244 -6.70 -2.22 -0.96
C VAL A 244 -6.63 -3.61 -1.59
N THR A 245 -7.52 -4.50 -1.14
CA THR A 245 -7.66 -5.85 -1.71
C THR A 245 -9.12 -6.31 -1.67
N HIS A 246 -9.46 -7.26 -2.52
CA HIS A 246 -10.72 -8.01 -2.47
C HIS A 246 -10.52 -9.47 -2.01
N ARG A 247 -9.28 -9.87 -1.71
CA ARG A 247 -8.87 -11.22 -1.35
C ARG A 247 -8.86 -11.40 0.17
N LEU A 248 -9.75 -12.27 0.65
CA LEU A 248 -9.83 -12.57 2.09
C LEU A 248 -8.61 -13.32 2.62
N GLU A 249 -7.94 -14.07 1.75
CA GLU A 249 -6.75 -14.84 2.12
C GLU A 249 -5.58 -13.94 2.55
N GLU A 250 -5.54 -12.71 2.03
CA GLU A 250 -4.50 -11.74 2.36
C GLU A 250 -4.72 -11.09 3.72
N LEU A 251 -5.99 -11.02 4.18
CA LEU A 251 -6.38 -10.32 5.40
C LEU A 251 -5.60 -10.76 6.65
N LYS A 252 -5.26 -12.05 6.75
CA LYS A 252 -4.49 -12.62 7.86
C LYS A 252 -3.08 -12.02 8.01
N GLU A 253 -2.57 -11.37 6.97
CA GLU A 253 -1.24 -10.76 6.96
C GLU A 253 -1.25 -9.30 7.42
N ALA A 254 -2.43 -8.71 7.61
CA ALA A 254 -2.60 -7.34 8.07
C ALA A 254 -2.43 -7.21 9.60
N ASP A 255 -1.96 -6.06 10.06
CA ASP A 255 -2.02 -5.70 11.48
C ASP A 255 -3.42 -5.23 11.87
N LEU A 256 -4.05 -4.44 11.00
CA LEU A 256 -5.41 -3.94 11.14
C LEU A 256 -6.11 -3.92 9.77
N ALA A 257 -7.43 -3.94 9.79
CA ALA A 257 -8.22 -3.87 8.57
C ALA A 257 -9.51 -3.09 8.73
N ALA A 258 -10.09 -2.69 7.59
CA ALA A 258 -11.45 -2.17 7.50
C ALA A 258 -12.21 -2.86 6.37
N TYR A 259 -13.51 -3.05 6.59
CA TYR A 259 -14.45 -3.45 5.54
C TYR A 259 -15.33 -2.27 5.17
N ILE A 260 -15.25 -1.86 3.90
CA ILE A 260 -16.02 -0.74 3.35
C ILE A 260 -17.15 -1.28 2.48
N GLU A 261 -18.35 -0.77 2.71
CA GLU A 261 -19.54 -1.07 1.94
C GLU A 261 -20.37 0.20 1.76
N ASP A 262 -20.84 0.45 0.54
CA ASP A 262 -21.66 1.62 0.20
C ASP A 262 -21.07 2.96 0.67
N GLY A 263 -19.76 3.12 0.54
CA GLY A 263 -19.04 4.34 0.92
C GLY A 263 -18.85 4.55 2.42
N GLN A 264 -19.12 3.55 3.26
CA GLN A 264 -19.02 3.62 4.72
C GLN A 264 -18.14 2.51 5.29
N VAL A 265 -17.48 2.78 6.42
CA VAL A 265 -16.76 1.76 7.20
C VAL A 265 -17.77 0.94 7.99
N VAL A 266 -17.87 -0.34 7.66
CA VAL A 266 -18.83 -1.27 8.31
C VAL A 266 -18.17 -2.07 9.41
N ALA A 267 -16.89 -2.39 9.25
CA ALA A 267 -16.06 -3.02 10.27
C ALA A 267 -14.65 -2.43 10.25
N PHE A 268 -14.05 -2.32 11.43
CA PHE A 268 -12.67 -1.86 11.64
C PHE A 268 -12.11 -2.59 12.86
N GLY A 269 -10.90 -3.12 12.74
CA GLY A 269 -10.25 -3.83 13.84
C GLY A 269 -9.18 -4.80 13.37
N GLY A 270 -8.94 -5.83 14.17
CA GLY A 270 -8.04 -6.92 13.80
C GLY A 270 -8.56 -7.74 12.62
N PRO A 271 -7.66 -8.48 11.92
CA PRO A 271 -8.04 -9.32 10.78
C PRO A 271 -9.20 -10.27 11.07
N GLU A 272 -9.20 -10.91 12.24
CA GLU A 272 -10.22 -11.89 12.64
C GLU A 272 -11.61 -11.26 12.84
N ASP A 273 -11.66 -10.06 13.45
CA ASP A 273 -12.92 -9.33 13.68
C ASP A 273 -13.56 -8.92 12.36
N VAL A 274 -12.74 -8.41 11.44
CA VAL A 274 -13.19 -7.99 10.10
C VAL A 274 -13.62 -9.20 9.29
N GLN A 275 -12.88 -10.31 9.33
CA GLN A 275 -13.23 -11.55 8.64
C GLN A 275 -14.57 -12.13 9.15
N LYS A 276 -14.80 -12.11 10.46
CA LYS A 276 -16.06 -12.54 11.08
C LYS A 276 -17.24 -11.70 10.58
N CYS A 277 -17.10 -10.36 10.59
CA CYS A 277 -18.15 -9.46 10.09
C CYS A 277 -18.47 -9.73 8.61
N ILE A 278 -17.46 -9.94 7.76
CA ILE A 278 -17.64 -10.27 6.34
C ILE A 278 -18.41 -11.60 6.19
N SER A 279 -18.02 -12.62 6.94
CA SER A 279 -18.63 -13.95 6.90
C SER A 279 -20.10 -13.92 7.31
N GLU A 280 -20.44 -13.20 8.38
CA GLU A 280 -21.82 -13.00 8.84
C GLU A 280 -22.68 -12.29 7.80
N LYS A 281 -22.15 -11.22 7.17
CA LYS A 281 -22.85 -10.50 6.10
C LYS A 281 -23.09 -11.38 4.87
N GLN A 282 -22.11 -12.18 4.47
CA GLN A 282 -22.26 -13.11 3.34
C GLN A 282 -23.30 -14.17 3.64
N ALA A 283 -23.33 -14.72 4.86
CA ALA A 283 -24.34 -15.69 5.29
C ALA A 283 -25.75 -15.10 5.25
N ASN A 284 -25.94 -13.88 5.76
CA ASN A 284 -27.21 -13.17 5.75
C ASN A 284 -27.71 -12.89 4.32
N ARG A 285 -26.82 -12.43 3.42
CA ARG A 285 -27.15 -12.22 2.00
C ARG A 285 -27.59 -13.53 1.31
N ARG A 286 -26.93 -14.66 1.62
CA ARG A 286 -27.31 -15.98 1.09
C ARG A 286 -28.69 -16.41 1.61
N ARG A 287 -29.00 -16.16 2.89
CA ARG A 287 -30.34 -16.46 3.48
C ARG A 287 -31.43 -15.65 2.82
N MET A 288 -31.25 -14.33 2.64
CA MET A 288 -32.22 -13.47 1.98
C MET A 288 -32.49 -13.88 0.51
N ARG A 289 -31.42 -14.19 -0.23
CA ARG A 289 -31.56 -14.66 -1.64
C ARG A 289 -32.32 -16.00 -1.74
N ARG A 290 -32.18 -16.89 -0.76
CA ARG A 290 -32.95 -18.15 -0.71
C ARG A 290 -34.43 -17.89 -0.37
N ALA A 291 -34.71 -17.02 0.58
CA ALA A 291 -36.08 -16.63 0.95
C ALA A 291 -36.84 -16.00 -0.24
N ASN A 292 -36.22 -15.11 -1.00
CA ASN A 292 -36.81 -14.46 -2.18
C ASN A 292 -36.98 -15.38 -3.40
N ARG A 293 -36.40 -16.60 -3.40
CA ARG A 293 -36.59 -17.60 -4.48
C ARG A 293 -37.68 -18.63 -4.15
N SER A 294 -38.12 -18.70 -2.91
CA SER A 294 -39.11 -19.64 -2.42
C SER A 294 -40.51 -19.02 -2.16
N GLY A 295 -40.68 -17.74 -2.41
CA GLY A 295 -41.94 -17.01 -2.47
C GLY A 295 -42.22 -16.54 -3.89
#